data_a998ce17190607ac37efe574c7fae416
#
_entry.id   a998ce17190607ac37efe574c7fae416
#
_cell.length_a   1.000
_cell.length_b   1.000
_cell.length_c   1.000
_cell.angle_alpha   90.00
_cell.angle_beta   90.00
_cell.angle_gamma   90.00
#
_symmetry.space_group_name_H-M   'P 1'
#
loop_
_entity.id
_entity.type
_entity.pdbx_description
1 polymer ?
#
loop_
_entity_poly.entity_id
_entity_poly.type
_entity_poly.pdbx_seq_one_letter_code
_entity_poly.pdbx_strand_id
1 'polypeptide(L)'
;MILTLLSAASFTGGLINRFVDSSLTGLFGRRAVPRSNHVIVIGLGQVGLRLCMLLRECGVLVVAVDADPDSETVGLARRLQIPVVIGRGANPAVLRRLSPKSARAFAAVTDVDLVNIESALTARSLNGDMRVILRAGDGDLADETRSLFRIGHVIDVHRLGAAYIAGVALGSEADAIVVCNSKPELLLPDGGHETFPLEIAK
;
A
#
# COMPACT_ATOMS: atom_id res chain seq x y z
N MET A 1 -23.32 -0.99 -50.00
CA MET A 1 -22.40 0.15 -49.73
C MET A 1 -22.64 0.86 -48.39
N ILE A 2 -23.84 0.85 -47.83
CA ILE A 2 -24.14 1.47 -46.51
C ILE A 2 -23.63 0.62 -45.32
N LEU A 3 -23.66 -0.72 -45.44
CA LEU A 3 -23.23 -1.62 -44.34
C LEU A 3 -21.73 -1.59 -44.06
N THR A 4 -20.91 -1.34 -45.07
CA THR A 4 -19.45 -1.24 -44.95
C THR A 4 -19.01 0.06 -44.29
N LEU A 5 -19.74 1.15 -44.44
CA LEU A 5 -19.47 2.43 -43.78
C LEU A 5 -19.80 2.41 -42.29
N LEU A 6 -20.82 1.67 -41.86
CA LEU A 6 -21.17 1.50 -40.44
C LEU A 6 -20.16 0.66 -39.67
N SER A 7 -19.58 -0.35 -40.31
CA SER A 7 -18.55 -1.20 -39.65
C SER A 7 -17.21 -0.44 -39.47
N ALA A 8 -16.83 0.40 -40.45
CA ALA A 8 -15.63 1.22 -40.33
C ALA A 8 -15.74 2.31 -39.25
N ALA A 9 -16.93 2.92 -39.12
CA ALA A 9 -17.16 3.94 -38.07
C ALA A 9 -17.13 3.35 -36.66
N SER A 10 -17.65 2.13 -36.46
CA SER A 10 -17.60 1.44 -35.16
C SER A 10 -16.15 1.01 -34.78
N PHE A 11 -15.37 0.60 -35.75
CA PHE A 11 -13.97 0.20 -35.53
C PHE A 11 -13.06 1.41 -35.19
N THR A 12 -13.28 2.54 -35.88
CA THR A 12 -12.55 3.79 -35.66
C THR A 12 -12.92 4.40 -34.30
N GLY A 13 -14.19 4.36 -33.90
CA GLY A 13 -14.64 4.82 -32.58
C GLY A 13 -14.05 4.02 -31.42
N GLY A 14 -13.93 2.70 -31.56
CA GLY A 14 -13.29 1.83 -30.55
C GLY A 14 -11.77 2.04 -30.43
N LEU A 15 -11.10 2.34 -31.53
CA LEU A 15 -9.66 2.69 -31.52
C LEU A 15 -9.44 4.09 -30.93
N ILE A 16 -10.26 5.07 -31.29
CA ILE A 16 -10.16 6.42 -30.74
C ILE A 16 -10.42 6.43 -29.24
N ASN A 17 -11.42 5.71 -28.73
CA ASN A 17 -11.62 5.59 -27.28
C ASN A 17 -10.43 4.93 -26.57
N ARG A 18 -9.82 3.89 -27.13
CA ARG A 18 -8.60 3.31 -26.54
C ARG A 18 -7.39 4.24 -26.61
N PHE A 19 -7.28 5.07 -27.62
CA PHE A 19 -6.20 6.08 -27.71
C PHE A 19 -6.51 7.30 -26.84
N VAL A 20 -7.75 7.72 -26.73
CA VAL A 20 -8.17 8.86 -25.88
C VAL A 20 -8.04 8.50 -24.40
N ASP A 21 -8.45 7.31 -23.97
CA ASP A 21 -8.25 6.84 -22.59
C ASP A 21 -6.76 6.69 -22.22
N SER A 22 -5.90 6.34 -23.19
CA SER A 22 -4.46 6.23 -22.92
C SER A 22 -3.71 7.56 -22.97
N SER A 23 -4.20 8.55 -23.72
CA SER A 23 -3.46 9.77 -24.05
C SER A 23 -3.93 11.03 -23.32
N LEU A 24 -5.24 11.17 -23.02
CA LEU A 24 -5.77 12.38 -22.40
C LEU A 24 -5.80 12.34 -20.86
N THR A 25 -5.81 11.18 -20.23
CA THR A 25 -5.58 11.05 -18.78
C THR A 25 -4.13 11.33 -18.37
N GLY A 26 -3.24 11.52 -19.33
CA GLY A 26 -1.80 11.72 -19.14
C GLY A 26 -1.33 13.19 -19.01
N LEU A 27 -2.15 14.18 -19.38
CA LEU A 27 -1.66 15.56 -19.56
C LEU A 27 -1.90 16.50 -18.37
N PHE A 28 -2.74 16.14 -17.40
CA PHE A 28 -2.96 16.97 -16.22
C PHE A 28 -2.45 16.26 -14.96
N GLY A 29 -1.23 16.59 -14.51
CA GLY A 29 -0.77 16.36 -13.15
C GLY A 29 -0.15 15.01 -12.82
N ARG A 30 0.29 14.19 -13.77
CA ARG A 30 1.08 12.99 -13.48
C ARG A 30 2.49 13.37 -13.05
N ARG A 31 2.75 13.38 -11.74
CA ARG A 31 4.12 13.37 -11.28
C ARG A 31 4.82 12.13 -11.83
N ALA A 32 6.01 12.28 -12.38
CA ALA A 32 6.75 11.14 -12.93
C ALA A 32 6.98 10.09 -11.85
N VAL A 33 6.78 8.82 -12.20
CA VAL A 33 7.10 7.69 -11.31
C VAL A 33 8.58 7.75 -10.97
N PRO A 34 8.96 7.72 -9.68
CA PRO A 34 10.36 7.71 -9.28
C PRO A 34 11.10 6.51 -9.88
N ARG A 35 12.35 6.72 -10.29
CA ARG A 35 13.16 5.67 -10.94
C ARG A 35 14.04 4.90 -9.98
N SER A 36 14.30 5.46 -8.80
CA SER A 36 15.20 4.84 -7.80
C SER A 36 14.91 5.36 -6.39
N ASN A 37 15.35 4.63 -5.39
CA ASN A 37 15.31 4.98 -3.96
C ASN A 37 13.92 5.43 -3.47
N HIS A 38 12.88 4.78 -3.95
CA HIS A 38 11.50 5.08 -3.63
C HIS A 38 10.81 3.88 -2.97
N VAL A 39 9.69 4.13 -2.33
CA VAL A 39 8.80 3.09 -1.80
C VAL A 39 7.61 2.91 -2.73
N ILE A 40 7.34 1.66 -3.09
CA ILE A 40 6.14 1.27 -3.83
C ILE A 40 5.07 0.90 -2.82
N VAL A 41 3.91 1.55 -2.89
CA VAL A 41 2.77 1.30 -1.99
C VAL A 41 1.59 0.76 -2.79
N ILE A 42 1.13 -0.44 -2.45
CA ILE A 42 -0.05 -1.07 -3.05
C ILE A 42 -1.26 -0.91 -2.13
N GLY A 43 -2.32 -0.31 -2.68
CA GLY A 43 -3.53 0.08 -1.96
C GLY A 43 -3.45 1.50 -1.41
N LEU A 44 -4.33 2.37 -1.89
CA LEU A 44 -4.49 3.75 -1.43
C LEU A 44 -5.71 3.92 -0.52
N GLY A 45 -6.08 2.90 0.24
CA GLY A 45 -7.04 3.05 1.32
C GLY A 45 -6.51 3.95 2.44
N GLN A 46 -7.20 3.99 3.59
CA GLN A 46 -6.83 4.84 4.73
C GLN A 46 -5.38 4.62 5.19
N VAL A 47 -4.93 3.36 5.26
CA VAL A 47 -3.56 3.03 5.68
C VAL A 47 -2.55 3.47 4.63
N GLY A 48 -2.78 3.13 3.36
CA GLY A 48 -1.83 3.40 2.28
C GLY A 48 -1.64 4.89 2.01
N LEU A 49 -2.71 5.67 2.03
CA LEU A 49 -2.60 7.12 1.86
C LEU A 49 -1.81 7.77 3.01
N ARG A 50 -2.09 7.40 4.26
CA ARG A 50 -1.34 7.90 5.42
C ARG A 50 0.13 7.49 5.37
N LEU A 51 0.42 6.24 4.98
CA LEU A 51 1.77 5.76 4.78
C LEU A 51 2.52 6.60 3.74
N CYS A 52 1.89 6.88 2.60
CA CYS A 52 2.49 7.74 1.58
C CYS A 52 2.79 9.15 2.10
N MET A 53 1.90 9.73 2.90
CA MET A 53 2.09 11.07 3.50
C MET A 53 3.28 11.06 4.46
N LEU A 54 3.31 10.13 5.42
CA LEU A 54 4.39 10.00 6.40
C LEU A 54 5.76 9.77 5.75
N LEU A 55 5.83 8.88 4.74
CA LEU A 55 7.08 8.66 4.00
C LEU A 55 7.57 9.92 3.31
N ARG A 56 6.68 10.74 2.77
CA ARG A 56 7.04 12.02 2.14
C ARG A 56 7.49 13.06 3.16
N GLU A 57 6.88 13.13 4.33
CA GLU A 57 7.36 13.96 5.44
C GLU A 57 8.79 13.60 5.85
N CYS A 58 9.13 12.30 5.78
CA CYS A 58 10.52 11.81 5.96
C CYS A 58 11.43 12.05 4.75
N GLY A 59 11.00 12.78 3.71
CA GLY A 59 11.77 13.04 2.49
C GLY A 59 11.91 11.83 1.55
N VAL A 60 11.12 10.77 1.76
CA VAL A 60 11.17 9.55 0.95
C VAL A 60 10.27 9.68 -0.28
N LEU A 61 10.81 9.35 -1.44
CA LEU A 61 10.01 9.26 -2.67
C LEU A 61 9.05 8.08 -2.59
N VAL A 62 7.81 8.29 -3.04
CA VAL A 62 6.77 7.24 -3.06
C VAL A 62 6.11 7.16 -4.42
N VAL A 63 5.63 5.97 -4.77
CA VAL A 63 4.66 5.75 -5.83
C VAL A 63 3.60 4.80 -5.32
N ALA A 64 2.34 5.15 -5.54
CA ALA A 64 1.21 4.34 -5.11
C ALA A 64 0.56 3.61 -6.30
N VAL A 65 0.00 2.46 -6.03
CA VAL A 65 -0.82 1.68 -6.97
C VAL A 65 -2.17 1.44 -6.34
N ASP A 66 -3.23 1.72 -7.07
CA ASP A 66 -4.59 1.37 -6.69
C ASP A 66 -5.37 0.82 -7.88
N ALA A 67 -6.29 -0.08 -7.62
CA ALA A 67 -7.10 -0.69 -8.67
C ALA A 67 -8.29 0.20 -9.07
N ASP A 68 -8.77 1.04 -8.14
CA ASP A 68 -9.93 1.89 -8.34
C ASP A 68 -9.52 3.33 -8.70
N PRO A 69 -9.70 3.77 -9.96
CA PRO A 69 -9.36 5.12 -10.39
C PRO A 69 -10.25 6.20 -9.79
N ASP A 70 -11.44 5.85 -9.33
CA ASP A 70 -12.49 6.76 -8.87
C ASP A 70 -12.56 6.86 -7.33
N SER A 71 -11.71 6.11 -6.62
CA SER A 71 -11.59 6.19 -5.18
C SER A 71 -11.28 7.62 -4.70
N GLU A 72 -11.96 8.07 -3.66
CA GLU A 72 -11.73 9.38 -3.04
C GLU A 72 -10.28 9.56 -2.59
N THR A 73 -9.66 8.49 -2.05
CA THR A 73 -8.28 8.50 -1.60
C THR A 73 -7.29 8.61 -2.76
N VAL A 74 -7.59 8.03 -3.93
CA VAL A 74 -6.84 8.25 -5.17
C VAL A 74 -6.95 9.72 -5.60
N GLY A 75 -8.15 10.29 -5.55
CA GLY A 75 -8.37 11.70 -5.82
C GLY A 75 -7.56 12.61 -4.87
N LEU A 76 -7.54 12.29 -3.58
CA LEU A 76 -6.77 13.02 -2.58
C LEU A 76 -5.25 12.86 -2.79
N ALA A 77 -4.77 11.65 -3.06
CA ALA A 77 -3.36 11.40 -3.35
C ALA A 77 -2.86 12.23 -4.56
N ARG A 78 -3.68 12.32 -5.62
CA ARG A 78 -3.38 13.17 -6.78
C ARG A 78 -3.29 14.65 -6.42
N ARG A 79 -4.23 15.17 -5.60
CA ARG A 79 -4.18 16.56 -5.09
C ARG A 79 -2.94 16.81 -4.24
N LEU A 80 -2.54 15.83 -3.43
CA LEU A 80 -1.30 15.87 -2.66
C LEU A 80 -0.04 15.63 -3.52
N GLN A 81 -0.18 15.52 -4.83
CA GLN A 81 0.91 15.28 -5.77
C GLN A 81 1.70 13.99 -5.49
N ILE A 82 1.03 12.95 -5.00
CA ILE A 82 1.59 11.60 -4.91
C ILE A 82 1.42 10.94 -6.28
N PRO A 83 2.49 10.38 -6.89
CA PRO A 83 2.38 9.61 -8.12
C PRO A 83 1.49 8.39 -7.90
N VAL A 84 0.42 8.26 -8.68
CA VAL A 84 -0.52 7.13 -8.61
C VAL A 84 -0.56 6.42 -9.94
N VAL A 85 -0.37 5.12 -9.92
CA VAL A 85 -0.56 4.22 -11.07
C VAL A 85 -1.82 3.40 -10.82
N ILE A 86 -2.76 3.47 -11.76
CA ILE A 86 -3.99 2.68 -11.69
C ILE A 86 -3.70 1.28 -12.24
N GLY A 87 -4.03 0.27 -11.42
CA GLY A 87 -3.86 -1.13 -11.76
C GLY A 87 -3.83 -2.05 -10.55
N ARG A 88 -3.79 -3.35 -10.82
CA ARG A 88 -3.71 -4.37 -9.75
C ARG A 88 -2.26 -4.55 -9.30
N GLY A 89 -2.01 -4.47 -7.99
CA GLY A 89 -0.68 -4.59 -7.39
C GLY A 89 -0.01 -5.94 -7.63
N ALA A 90 -0.79 -7.00 -7.78
CA ALA A 90 -0.29 -8.34 -8.12
C ALA A 90 0.06 -8.51 -9.62
N ASN A 91 -0.24 -7.53 -10.49
CA ASN A 91 0.08 -7.63 -11.91
C ASN A 91 1.56 -7.30 -12.17
N PRO A 92 2.36 -8.27 -12.67
CA PRO A 92 3.78 -8.04 -12.94
C PRO A 92 4.04 -6.92 -13.96
N ALA A 93 3.13 -6.71 -14.94
CA ALA A 93 3.27 -5.66 -15.94
C ALA A 93 3.11 -4.26 -15.30
N VAL A 94 2.24 -4.12 -14.29
CA VAL A 94 2.11 -2.89 -13.50
C VAL A 94 3.38 -2.65 -12.70
N LEU A 95 3.84 -3.66 -11.94
CA LEU A 95 5.01 -3.52 -11.07
C LEU A 95 6.30 -3.24 -11.85
N ARG A 96 6.52 -3.84 -13.01
CA ARG A 96 7.71 -3.56 -13.85
C ARG A 96 7.84 -2.09 -14.23
N ARG A 97 6.73 -1.36 -14.37
CA ARG A 97 6.71 0.08 -14.70
C ARG A 97 7.13 0.97 -13.53
N LEU A 98 7.21 0.41 -12.31
CA LEU A 98 7.55 1.11 -11.09
C LEU A 98 9.02 0.98 -10.68
N SER A 99 9.87 0.50 -11.58
CA SER A 99 11.32 0.32 -11.33
C SER A 99 11.62 -0.50 -10.04
N PRO A 100 11.06 -1.72 -9.89
CA PRO A 100 11.15 -2.48 -8.65
C PRO A 100 12.59 -2.85 -8.28
N LYS A 101 13.50 -2.96 -9.26
CA LYS A 101 14.92 -3.27 -9.01
C LYS A 101 15.67 -2.17 -8.27
N SER A 102 15.21 -0.93 -8.38
CA SER A 102 15.81 0.25 -7.74
C SER A 102 14.92 0.85 -6.65
N ALA A 103 13.82 0.18 -6.32
CA ALA A 103 12.98 0.58 -5.22
C ALA A 103 13.66 0.25 -3.88
N ARG A 104 13.48 1.12 -2.89
CA ARG A 104 13.98 0.95 -1.52
C ARG A 104 13.19 -0.08 -0.73
N ALA A 105 11.86 -0.10 -0.94
CA ALA A 105 10.95 -1.02 -0.28
C ALA A 105 9.63 -1.14 -1.05
N PHE A 106 8.87 -2.15 -0.70
CA PHE A 106 7.54 -2.43 -1.20
C PHE A 106 6.59 -2.65 -0.03
N ALA A 107 5.46 -1.97 -0.02
CA ALA A 107 4.44 -2.10 1.01
C ALA A 107 3.10 -2.45 0.37
N ALA A 108 2.53 -3.62 0.69
CA ALA A 108 1.19 -4.01 0.31
C ALA A 108 0.26 -3.85 1.50
N VAL A 109 -0.67 -2.89 1.41
CA VAL A 109 -1.48 -2.42 2.54
C VAL A 109 -2.95 -2.26 2.17
N THR A 110 -3.44 -3.07 1.22
CA THR A 110 -4.88 -3.14 0.91
C THR A 110 -5.64 -3.77 2.09
N ASP A 111 -6.96 -3.73 2.04
CA ASP A 111 -7.84 -4.39 3.01
C ASP A 111 -8.04 -5.89 2.73
N VAL A 112 -7.50 -6.41 1.63
CA VAL A 112 -7.60 -7.81 1.21
C VAL A 112 -6.23 -8.49 1.36
N ASP A 113 -6.07 -9.33 2.38
CA ASP A 113 -4.80 -9.97 2.72
C ASP A 113 -4.23 -10.81 1.58
N LEU A 114 -5.08 -11.54 0.84
CA LEU A 114 -4.65 -12.32 -0.31
C LEU A 114 -4.01 -11.44 -1.41
N VAL A 115 -4.59 -10.27 -1.68
CA VAL A 115 -4.04 -9.29 -2.64
C VAL A 115 -2.68 -8.77 -2.17
N ASN A 116 -2.51 -8.56 -0.86
CA ASN A 116 -1.26 -8.14 -0.27
C ASN A 116 -0.17 -9.22 -0.46
N ILE A 117 -0.51 -10.48 -0.16
CA ILE A 117 0.40 -11.63 -0.32
C ILE A 117 0.80 -11.81 -1.80
N GLU A 118 -0.17 -11.85 -2.71
CA GLU A 118 0.09 -11.99 -4.16
C GLU A 118 0.98 -10.86 -4.69
N SER A 119 0.71 -9.63 -4.28
CA SER A 119 1.50 -8.45 -4.66
C SER A 119 2.93 -8.55 -4.16
N ALA A 120 3.13 -9.00 -2.93
CA ALA A 120 4.44 -9.18 -2.32
C ALA A 120 5.25 -10.28 -3.01
N LEU A 121 4.63 -11.41 -3.30
CA LEU A 121 5.29 -12.51 -4.02
C LEU A 121 5.71 -12.06 -5.43
N THR A 122 4.83 -11.32 -6.11
CA THR A 122 5.15 -10.73 -7.42
C THR A 122 6.31 -9.74 -7.33
N ALA A 123 6.33 -8.87 -6.32
CA ALA A 123 7.41 -7.92 -6.11
C ALA A 123 8.74 -8.64 -5.87
N ARG A 124 8.76 -9.67 -5.04
CA ARG A 124 9.95 -10.50 -4.78
C ARG A 124 10.43 -11.26 -6.00
N SER A 125 9.54 -11.73 -6.87
CA SER A 125 9.94 -12.36 -8.13
C SER A 125 10.66 -11.40 -9.08
N LEU A 126 10.41 -10.08 -8.95
CA LEU A 126 11.05 -9.04 -9.74
C LEU A 126 12.35 -8.51 -9.10
N ASN A 127 12.45 -8.59 -7.79
CA ASN A 127 13.62 -8.21 -7.01
C ASN A 127 13.67 -9.03 -5.71
N GLY A 128 14.48 -10.08 -5.67
CA GLY A 128 14.59 -10.99 -4.53
C GLY A 128 15.07 -10.35 -3.23
N ASP A 129 15.86 -9.25 -3.32
CA ASP A 129 16.44 -8.56 -2.18
C ASP A 129 15.56 -7.39 -1.68
N MET A 130 14.39 -7.19 -2.32
CA MET A 130 13.49 -6.10 -1.94
C MET A 130 12.98 -6.27 -0.51
N ARG A 131 13.07 -5.19 0.28
CA ARG A 131 12.40 -5.13 1.58
C ARG A 131 10.90 -5.07 1.35
N VAL A 132 10.18 -6.11 1.77
CA VAL A 132 8.74 -6.24 1.61
C VAL A 132 8.06 -6.11 2.96
N ILE A 133 7.04 -5.25 3.02
CA ILE A 133 6.16 -5.04 4.16
C ILE A 133 4.75 -5.42 3.74
N LEU A 134 4.06 -6.21 4.55
CA LEU A 134 2.68 -6.59 4.35
C LEU A 134 1.80 -6.11 5.49
N ARG A 135 0.61 -5.63 5.16
CA ARG A 135 -0.51 -5.59 6.08
C ARG A 135 -1.21 -6.95 6.04
N ALA A 136 -1.47 -7.54 7.21
CA ALA A 136 -2.42 -8.64 7.37
C ALA A 136 -3.41 -8.29 8.49
N GLY A 137 -4.67 -8.64 8.31
CA GLY A 137 -5.74 -8.36 9.28
C GLY A 137 -6.00 -9.50 10.24
N ASP A 138 -5.48 -10.68 9.97
CA ASP A 138 -5.61 -11.88 10.79
C ASP A 138 -4.23 -12.29 11.33
N GLY A 139 -4.08 -12.35 12.66
CA GLY A 139 -2.83 -12.69 13.32
C GLY A 139 -2.29 -14.06 12.93
N ASP A 140 -3.17 -15.06 12.78
CA ASP A 140 -2.79 -16.43 12.40
C ASP A 140 -2.27 -16.46 10.97
N LEU A 141 -2.96 -15.79 10.04
CA LEU A 141 -2.52 -15.65 8.66
C LEU A 141 -1.20 -14.86 8.54
N ALA A 142 -0.99 -13.88 9.42
CA ALA A 142 0.24 -13.10 9.47
C ALA A 142 1.44 -13.98 9.84
N ASP A 143 1.31 -14.84 10.83
CA ASP A 143 2.37 -15.74 11.29
C ASP A 143 2.66 -16.85 10.27
N GLU A 144 1.64 -17.45 9.66
CA GLU A 144 1.79 -18.40 8.57
C GLU A 144 2.47 -17.77 7.35
N THR A 145 2.03 -16.58 6.95
CA THR A 145 2.61 -15.85 5.80
C THR A 145 4.09 -15.53 6.04
N ARG A 146 4.44 -15.11 7.25
CA ARG A 146 5.82 -14.82 7.64
C ARG A 146 6.69 -16.07 7.56
N SER A 147 6.17 -17.20 8.06
CA SER A 147 6.88 -18.49 8.10
C SER A 147 7.04 -19.11 6.71
N LEU A 148 5.96 -19.22 5.95
CA LEU A 148 5.93 -19.92 4.67
C LEU A 148 6.64 -19.17 3.55
N PHE A 149 6.48 -17.86 3.48
CA PHE A 149 6.97 -17.06 2.36
C PHE A 149 8.24 -16.28 2.67
N ARG A 150 8.76 -16.35 3.91
CA ARG A 150 9.91 -15.57 4.39
C ARG A 150 9.75 -14.07 4.05
N ILE A 151 8.54 -13.56 4.10
CA ILE A 151 8.25 -12.15 3.90
C ILE A 151 8.66 -11.40 5.16
N GLY A 152 9.51 -10.40 5.00
CA GLY A 152 10.27 -9.79 6.09
C GLY A 152 9.44 -9.18 7.21
N HIS A 153 8.38 -8.41 6.85
CA HIS A 153 7.57 -7.70 7.84
C HIS A 153 6.09 -7.84 7.51
N VAL A 154 5.36 -8.55 8.37
CA VAL A 154 3.90 -8.64 8.33
C VAL A 154 3.35 -7.90 9.53
N ILE A 155 2.49 -6.92 9.31
CA ILE A 155 1.99 -5.99 10.33
C ILE A 155 0.47 -6.08 10.39
N ASP A 156 -0.05 -6.44 11.55
CA ASP A 156 -1.48 -6.34 11.87
C ASP A 156 -1.78 -4.95 12.43
N VAL A 157 -2.23 -4.06 11.54
CA VAL A 157 -2.55 -2.68 11.91
C VAL A 157 -3.78 -2.56 12.80
N HIS A 158 -4.70 -3.53 12.72
CA HIS A 158 -5.91 -3.55 13.55
C HIS A 158 -5.57 -3.92 14.98
N ARG A 159 -4.74 -4.95 15.18
CA ARG A 159 -4.26 -5.36 16.48
C ARG A 159 -3.49 -4.24 17.18
N LEU A 160 -2.61 -3.55 16.45
CA LEU A 160 -1.88 -2.40 17.00
C LEU A 160 -2.82 -1.28 17.43
N GLY A 161 -3.73 -0.86 16.54
CA GLY A 161 -4.69 0.18 16.88
C GLY A 161 -5.61 -0.20 18.04
N ALA A 162 -6.12 -1.44 18.05
CA ALA A 162 -6.97 -1.94 19.12
C ALA A 162 -6.24 -2.01 20.47
N ALA A 163 -4.98 -2.47 20.48
CA ALA A 163 -4.18 -2.53 21.71
C ALA A 163 -3.92 -1.14 22.28
N TYR A 164 -3.62 -0.15 21.42
CA TYR A 164 -3.44 1.23 21.88
C TYR A 164 -4.71 1.81 22.48
N ILE A 165 -5.85 1.68 21.78
CA ILE A 165 -7.15 2.17 22.26
C ILE A 165 -7.53 1.48 23.57
N ALA A 166 -7.33 0.17 23.68
CA ALA A 166 -7.62 -0.58 24.90
C ALA A 166 -6.75 -0.13 26.08
N GLY A 167 -5.46 0.09 25.85
CA GLY A 167 -4.55 0.61 26.88
C GLY A 167 -5.02 1.96 27.43
N VAL A 168 -5.30 2.91 26.55
CA VAL A 168 -5.83 4.23 26.96
C VAL A 168 -7.18 4.11 27.68
N ALA A 169 -8.07 3.23 27.20
CA ALA A 169 -9.36 2.99 27.85
C ALA A 169 -9.24 2.38 29.25
N LEU A 170 -8.14 1.67 29.51
CA LEU A 170 -7.81 1.08 30.83
C LEU A 170 -6.99 2.03 31.73
N GLY A 171 -6.75 3.26 31.29
CA GLY A 171 -6.07 4.29 32.04
C GLY A 171 -4.57 4.37 31.84
N SER A 172 -4.02 3.70 30.81
CA SER A 172 -2.62 3.91 30.42
C SER A 172 -2.41 5.34 29.89
N GLU A 173 -1.33 5.99 30.33
CA GLU A 173 -0.90 7.30 29.84
C GLU A 173 0.02 7.20 28.62
N ALA A 174 -0.07 6.08 27.87
CA ALA A 174 0.79 5.82 26.73
C ALA A 174 0.61 6.86 25.62
N ASP A 175 1.73 7.37 25.12
CA ASP A 175 1.78 8.31 23.98
C ASP A 175 1.84 7.59 22.62
N ALA A 176 2.31 6.34 22.62
CA ALA A 176 2.50 5.58 21.41
C ALA A 176 2.40 4.07 21.63
N ILE A 177 2.39 3.32 20.56
CA ILE A 177 2.50 1.87 20.55
C ILE A 177 3.70 1.46 19.69
N VAL A 178 4.47 0.50 20.17
CA VAL A 178 5.59 -0.10 19.45
C VAL A 178 5.42 -1.61 19.34
N VAL A 179 6.15 -2.24 18.46
CA VAL A 179 6.17 -3.70 18.32
C VAL A 179 7.52 -4.22 18.76
N CYS A 180 7.54 -4.93 19.88
CA CYS A 180 8.73 -5.60 20.38
C CYS A 180 8.50 -7.12 20.35
N ASN A 181 9.41 -7.86 19.69
CA ASN A 181 9.31 -9.32 19.59
C ASN A 181 7.92 -9.83 19.10
N SER A 182 7.34 -9.15 18.11
CA SER A 182 6.01 -9.42 17.55
C SER A 182 4.84 -9.20 18.51
N LYS A 183 5.05 -8.54 19.65
CA LYS A 183 4.01 -8.16 20.61
C LYS A 183 3.84 -6.63 20.61
N PRO A 184 2.60 -6.14 20.74
CA PRO A 184 2.36 -4.73 20.95
C PRO A 184 2.79 -4.34 22.37
N GLU A 185 3.53 -3.26 22.51
CA GLU A 185 3.90 -2.63 23.75
C GLU A 185 3.52 -1.15 23.71
N LEU A 186 2.93 -0.66 24.80
CA LEU A 186 2.60 0.74 24.97
C LEU A 186 3.84 1.50 25.45
N LEU A 187 4.14 2.62 24.82
CA LEU A 187 5.24 3.49 25.18
C LEU A 187 4.70 4.64 26.04
N LEU A 188 5.21 4.75 27.25
CA LEU A 188 4.86 5.82 28.20
C LEU A 188 5.69 7.09 27.95
N PRO A 189 5.22 8.27 28.38
CA PRO A 189 5.93 9.54 28.22
C PRO A 189 7.31 9.59 28.85
N ASP A 190 7.52 8.82 29.90
CA ASP A 190 8.80 8.69 30.60
C ASP A 190 9.79 7.73 29.91
N GLY A 191 9.38 7.13 28.78
CA GLY A 191 10.16 6.12 28.05
C GLY A 191 9.99 4.70 28.58
N GLY A 192 9.13 4.48 29.57
CA GLY A 192 8.72 3.16 30.04
C GLY A 192 7.90 2.40 29.01
N HIS A 193 7.81 1.07 29.16
CA HIS A 193 7.03 0.20 28.31
C HIS A 193 6.03 -0.61 29.13
N GLU A 194 4.78 -0.68 28.67
CA GLU A 194 3.76 -1.58 29.20
C GLU A 194 3.44 -2.65 28.16
N THR A 195 3.63 -3.92 28.53
CA THR A 195 3.36 -5.06 27.64
C THR A 195 1.87 -5.37 27.63
N PHE A 196 1.27 -5.54 26.47
CA PHE A 196 -0.12 -5.94 26.34
C PHE A 196 -0.28 -7.48 26.36
N PRO A 197 -1.25 -8.09 27.10
CA PRO A 197 -2.30 -7.45 27.88
C PRO A 197 -1.77 -6.79 29.17
N LEU A 198 -2.38 -5.66 29.52
CA LEU A 198 -2.06 -4.95 30.76
C LEU A 198 -2.44 -5.77 31.99
N GLU A 199 -1.61 -5.77 33.02
CA GLU A 199 -1.97 -6.29 34.34
C GLU A 199 -2.95 -5.30 34.99
N ILE A 200 -4.24 -5.61 34.95
CA ILE A 200 -5.26 -4.80 35.62
C ILE A 200 -5.14 -5.11 37.11
N ALA A 201 -4.72 -4.10 37.90
CA ALA A 201 -4.80 -4.18 39.36
C ALA A 201 -6.27 -4.40 39.75
N LYS A 202 -6.53 -5.50 40.49
CA LYS A 202 -7.87 -5.84 41.00
C LYS A 202 -8.25 -4.96 42.17
#